data_f8d08d3ecc8d82f11370c42dd4932c23
#
_entry.id   f8d08d3ecc8d82f11370c42dd4932c23
#
_cell.length_a   1.000
_cell.length_b   1.000
_cell.length_c   1.000
_cell.angle_alpha   90.00
_cell.angle_beta   90.00
_cell.angle_gamma   90.00
#
_symmetry.space_group_name_H-M   'P 1'
#
loop_
_entity.id
_entity.type
_entity.pdbx_description
1 polymer ?
#
loop_
_entity_poly.entity_id
_entity_poly.type
_entity_poly.pdbx_seq_one_letter_code
_entity_poly.pdbx_strand_id
1 'polypeptide(L)'
;QLLRRLLYHLRPGDTLVADRGFCSYSTLAELEARGVDFVMRNHQKRKLDYRTGRRLGRRDHVAVWEKPPRPRWMKPADYAAMPGQIVVRETRLEAARNGFRTRVIEAVSSFICPGEKTPAQLSSYYLRRWLVELYFDDIKTSMAMDVLRTKDPAMICRELLAHMIAYNLVRSLMVRSGADP
;
A
#
# COMPACT_ATOMS: atom_id res chain seq x y z
N GLN A 1 9.97 2.55 9.51
CA GLN A 1 11.23 1.84 9.29
C GLN A 1 11.02 0.39 8.79
N LEU A 2 10.02 -0.36 9.30
CA LEU A 2 9.78 -1.75 8.90
C LEU A 2 9.46 -1.89 7.41
N LEU A 3 8.57 -1.04 6.85
CA LEU A 3 8.24 -1.06 5.42
C LEU A 3 9.51 -1.00 4.55
N ARG A 4 10.46 -0.11 4.86
CA ARG A 4 11.70 0.02 4.08
C ARG A 4 12.51 -1.27 3.99
N ARG A 5 12.49 -2.09 5.06
CA ARG A 5 13.14 -3.40 5.05
C ARG A 5 12.43 -4.38 4.11
N LEU A 6 11.14 -4.18 3.87
CA LEU A 6 10.34 -5.03 3.00
C LEU A 6 10.39 -4.60 1.52
N LEU A 7 10.75 -3.33 1.25
CA LEU A 7 10.80 -2.82 -0.14
C LEU A 7 11.80 -3.55 -1.03
N TYR A 8 12.82 -4.22 -0.46
CA TYR A 8 13.77 -4.99 -1.26
C TYR A 8 13.16 -6.27 -1.88
N HIS A 9 12.02 -6.73 -1.38
CA HIS A 9 11.29 -7.86 -1.96
C HIS A 9 10.48 -7.47 -3.20
N LEU A 10 10.22 -6.16 -3.38
CA LEU A 10 9.47 -5.66 -4.52
C LEU A 10 10.38 -5.57 -5.75
N ARG A 11 9.82 -5.94 -6.90
CA ARG A 11 10.50 -5.93 -8.20
C ARG A 11 9.95 -4.82 -9.08
N PRO A 12 10.71 -4.32 -10.07
CA PRO A 12 10.18 -3.43 -11.10
C PRO A 12 8.91 -4.04 -11.74
N GLY A 13 7.87 -3.22 -11.87
CA GLY A 13 6.56 -3.64 -12.38
C GLY A 13 5.58 -4.16 -11.31
N ASP A 14 6.02 -4.38 -10.08
CA ASP A 14 5.08 -4.65 -8.97
C ASP A 14 4.27 -3.39 -8.64
N THR A 15 3.07 -3.59 -8.10
CA THR A 15 2.24 -2.49 -7.61
C THR A 15 2.02 -2.61 -6.10
N LEU A 16 2.53 -1.66 -5.34
CA LEU A 16 2.31 -1.60 -3.89
C LEU A 16 1.00 -0.86 -3.58
N VAL A 17 0.06 -1.57 -2.97
CA VAL A 17 -1.17 -0.97 -2.43
C VAL A 17 -1.03 -0.82 -0.92
N ALA A 18 -1.18 0.42 -0.42
CA ALA A 18 -0.96 0.67 1.00
C ALA A 18 -1.89 1.75 1.57
N ASP A 19 -1.99 1.80 2.91
CA ASP A 19 -2.80 2.79 3.62
C ASP A 19 -2.05 4.13 3.76
N ARG A 20 -2.78 5.14 4.24
CA ARG A 20 -2.33 6.52 4.42
C ARG A 20 -1.03 6.66 5.22
N GLY A 21 -0.77 5.77 6.17
CA GLY A 21 0.44 5.78 6.99
C GLY A 21 1.73 5.58 6.20
N PHE A 22 1.64 5.01 5.01
CA PHE A 22 2.78 4.75 4.12
C PHE A 22 2.94 5.81 3.02
N CYS A 23 1.93 6.65 2.78
CA CYS A 23 1.93 7.68 1.76
C CYS A 23 2.77 8.89 2.19
N SER A 24 4.08 8.76 2.09
CA SER A 24 5.04 9.84 2.35
C SER A 24 5.92 10.08 1.13
N TYR A 25 6.40 11.31 0.96
CA TYR A 25 7.31 11.66 -0.12
C TYR A 25 8.47 10.67 -0.25
N SER A 26 9.12 10.35 0.88
CA SER A 26 10.26 9.44 0.89
C SER A 26 9.91 8.01 0.48
N THR A 27 8.72 7.53 0.83
CA THR A 27 8.27 6.19 0.41
C THR A 27 8.00 6.17 -1.08
N LEU A 28 7.29 7.19 -1.61
CA LEU A 28 6.94 7.24 -3.02
C LEU A 28 8.18 7.40 -3.90
N ALA A 29 9.10 8.30 -3.52
CA ALA A 29 10.38 8.48 -4.24
C ALA A 29 11.23 7.19 -4.26
N GLU A 30 11.22 6.41 -3.18
CA GLU A 30 11.95 5.14 -3.12
C GLU A 30 11.29 4.06 -3.99
N LEU A 31 9.96 4.01 -4.07
CA LEU A 31 9.23 3.11 -4.97
C LEU A 31 9.48 3.47 -6.43
N GLU A 32 9.38 4.76 -6.77
CA GLU A 32 9.65 5.25 -8.13
C GLU A 32 11.07 4.91 -8.58
N ALA A 33 12.07 5.12 -7.72
CA ALA A 33 13.47 4.78 -8.01
C ALA A 33 13.68 3.27 -8.22
N ARG A 34 12.79 2.42 -7.73
CA ARG A 34 12.81 0.95 -7.92
C ARG A 34 11.97 0.47 -9.10
N GLY A 35 11.26 1.36 -9.79
CA GLY A 35 10.31 1.00 -10.84
C GLY A 35 9.09 0.24 -10.30
N VAL A 36 8.72 0.49 -9.05
CA VAL A 36 7.56 -0.10 -8.38
C VAL A 36 6.40 0.88 -8.41
N ASP A 37 5.28 0.46 -8.98
CA ASP A 37 4.07 1.23 -8.98
C ASP A 37 3.40 1.28 -7.60
N PHE A 38 2.56 2.28 -7.38
CA PHE A 38 1.84 2.38 -6.12
C PHE A 38 0.42 2.95 -6.28
N VAL A 39 -0.47 2.49 -5.39
CA VAL A 39 -1.78 3.10 -5.13
C VAL A 39 -1.95 3.20 -3.61
N MET A 40 -1.95 4.40 -3.08
CA MET A 40 -2.01 4.64 -1.64
C MET A 40 -3.10 5.65 -1.31
N ARG A 41 -3.69 5.51 -0.12
CA ARG A 41 -4.56 6.55 0.39
C ARG A 41 -3.73 7.78 0.76
N ASN A 42 -4.21 8.97 0.38
CA ASN A 42 -3.53 10.22 0.72
C ASN A 42 -3.40 10.38 2.23
N HIS A 43 -2.24 10.91 2.66
CA HIS A 43 -1.99 11.18 4.07
C HIS A 43 -2.91 12.32 4.56
N GLN A 44 -3.56 12.13 5.71
CA GLN A 44 -4.57 13.05 6.26
C GLN A 44 -4.11 14.50 6.45
N LYS A 45 -2.81 14.73 6.61
CA LYS A 45 -2.23 16.06 6.74
C LYS A 45 -2.03 16.78 5.41
N ARG A 46 -2.12 16.06 4.29
CA ARG A 46 -1.96 16.64 2.95
C ARG A 46 -3.34 16.96 2.36
N LYS A 47 -3.57 18.24 2.14
CA LYS A 47 -4.77 18.70 1.43
C LYS A 47 -4.49 18.67 -0.08
N LEU A 48 -5.38 18.04 -0.83
CA LEU A 48 -5.30 17.99 -2.29
C LEU A 48 -5.99 19.20 -2.89
N ASP A 49 -5.35 19.85 -3.85
CA ASP A 49 -5.94 20.94 -4.60
C ASP A 49 -6.08 20.56 -6.09
N TYR A 50 -7.22 20.04 -6.45
CA TYR A 50 -7.54 19.60 -7.81
C TYR A 50 -7.63 20.72 -8.87
N ARG A 51 -7.38 21.96 -8.48
CA ARG A 51 -7.31 23.11 -9.39
C ARG A 51 -5.91 23.31 -9.97
N THR A 52 -4.91 22.70 -9.37
CA THR A 52 -3.50 22.77 -9.76
C THR A 52 -3.06 21.54 -10.54
N GLY A 53 -1.93 21.65 -11.24
CA GLY A 53 -1.36 20.56 -12.01
C GLY A 53 -2.11 20.24 -13.31
N ARG A 54 -1.81 19.09 -13.91
CA ARG A 54 -2.43 18.65 -15.18
C ARG A 54 -3.73 17.89 -14.89
N ARG A 55 -4.85 18.50 -15.23
CA ARG A 55 -6.18 17.91 -15.05
C ARG A 55 -6.38 16.68 -15.95
N LEU A 56 -6.83 15.58 -15.38
CA LEU A 56 -7.23 14.35 -16.06
C LEU A 56 -8.75 14.16 -16.06
N GLY A 57 -9.44 14.66 -15.01
CA GLY A 57 -10.89 14.52 -14.86
C GLY A 57 -11.43 15.34 -13.70
N ARG A 58 -12.65 15.02 -13.28
CA ARG A 58 -13.24 15.64 -12.09
C ARG A 58 -12.57 15.05 -10.84
N ARG A 59 -11.81 15.89 -10.08
CA ARG A 59 -11.05 15.46 -8.90
C ARG A 59 -10.06 14.33 -9.22
N ASP A 60 -9.39 14.51 -10.36
CA ASP A 60 -8.37 13.62 -10.89
C ASP A 60 -7.36 14.47 -11.65
N HIS A 61 -6.13 14.53 -11.15
CA HIS A 61 -5.07 15.35 -11.73
C HIS A 61 -3.67 14.78 -11.45
N VAL A 62 -2.72 15.20 -12.24
CA VAL A 62 -1.29 14.97 -12.00
C VAL A 62 -0.72 16.17 -11.28
N ALA A 63 -0.13 15.93 -10.14
CA ALA A 63 0.50 16.92 -9.29
C ALA A 63 2.01 16.67 -9.18
N VAL A 64 2.77 17.73 -9.01
CA VAL A 64 4.19 17.67 -8.66
C VAL A 64 4.32 17.89 -7.17
N TRP A 65 4.96 16.96 -6.49
CA TRP A 65 5.27 17.09 -5.07
C TRP A 65 6.72 17.51 -4.91
N GLU A 66 6.93 18.64 -4.27
CA GLU A 66 8.26 19.13 -3.89
C GLU A 66 8.82 18.33 -2.70
N LYS A 67 10.13 18.15 -2.70
CA LYS A 67 10.87 17.48 -1.64
C LYS A 67 10.71 18.24 -0.32
N PRO A 68 10.09 17.64 0.72
CA PRO A 68 9.93 18.29 2.00
C PRO A 68 11.28 18.42 2.73
N PRO A 69 11.37 19.28 3.76
CA PRO A 69 12.56 19.34 4.62
C PRO A 69 12.94 17.97 5.19
N ARG A 70 14.24 17.75 5.39
CA ARG A 70 14.76 16.46 5.86
C ARG A 70 14.15 16.06 7.22
N PRO A 71 13.50 14.91 7.32
CA PRO A 71 13.02 14.38 8.60
C PRO A 71 14.21 14.04 9.53
N ARG A 72 14.05 14.24 10.83
CA ARG A 72 15.12 13.98 11.83
C ARG A 72 15.65 12.54 11.81
N TRP A 73 14.79 11.58 11.49
CA TRP A 73 15.12 10.16 11.45
C TRP A 73 15.89 9.74 10.19
N MET A 74 15.97 10.58 9.15
CA MET A 74 16.60 10.27 7.87
C MET A 74 18.06 10.75 7.85
N LYS A 75 18.97 9.89 7.42
CA LYS A 75 20.38 10.25 7.25
C LYS A 75 20.54 11.31 6.16
N PRO A 76 21.51 12.25 6.29
CA PRO A 76 21.75 13.28 5.28
C PRO A 76 22.03 12.73 3.88
N ALA A 77 22.79 11.63 3.78
CA ALA A 77 23.11 10.99 2.50
C ALA A 77 21.85 10.42 1.82
N ASP A 78 20.98 9.73 2.56
CA ASP A 78 19.72 9.17 2.03
C ASP A 78 18.80 10.30 1.54
N TYR A 79 18.76 11.41 2.29
CA TYR A 79 17.99 12.57 1.89
C TYR A 79 18.56 13.23 0.64
N ALA A 80 19.88 13.39 0.54
CA ALA A 80 20.53 13.99 -0.62
C ALA A 80 20.28 13.18 -1.90
N ALA A 81 20.25 11.86 -1.80
CA ALA A 81 20.00 10.95 -2.92
C ALA A 81 18.55 10.98 -3.45
N MET A 82 17.60 11.53 -2.69
CA MET A 82 16.20 11.61 -3.14
C MET A 82 16.01 12.72 -4.17
N PRO A 83 15.12 12.54 -5.16
CA PRO A 83 14.79 13.56 -6.15
C PRO A 83 14.26 14.84 -5.49
N GLY A 84 14.46 15.99 -6.12
CA GLY A 84 13.93 17.28 -5.65
C GLY A 84 12.42 17.38 -5.76
N GLN A 85 11.82 16.63 -6.69
CA GLN A 85 10.39 16.55 -6.92
C GLN A 85 10.01 15.16 -7.42
N ILE A 86 8.76 14.76 -7.19
CA ILE A 86 8.13 13.55 -7.75
C ILE A 86 6.82 13.91 -8.42
N VAL A 87 6.45 13.16 -9.45
CA VAL A 87 5.19 13.34 -10.16
C VAL A 87 4.21 12.26 -9.75
N VAL A 88 3.06 12.64 -9.26
CA VAL A 88 2.03 11.71 -8.78
C VAL A 88 0.67 12.06 -9.34
N ARG A 89 -0.21 11.07 -9.43
CA ARG A 89 -1.62 11.30 -9.72
C ARG A 89 -2.41 11.30 -8.43
N GLU A 90 -3.12 12.37 -8.18
CA GLU A 90 -4.04 12.54 -7.07
C GLU A 90 -5.47 12.36 -7.58
N THR A 91 -6.19 11.39 -7.03
CA THR A 91 -7.51 11.01 -7.54
C THR A 91 -8.48 10.77 -6.39
N ARG A 92 -9.69 11.30 -6.53
CA ARG A 92 -10.79 10.96 -5.62
C ARG A 92 -11.49 9.71 -6.14
N LEU A 93 -11.37 8.62 -5.38
CA LEU A 93 -11.95 7.33 -5.72
C LEU A 93 -13.26 7.10 -4.96
N GLU A 94 -14.21 6.45 -5.61
CA GLU A 94 -15.40 5.93 -4.98
C GLU A 94 -15.15 4.45 -4.63
N ALA A 95 -15.18 4.15 -3.34
CA ALA A 95 -15.01 2.81 -2.81
C ALA A 95 -16.39 2.26 -2.40
N ALA A 96 -17.05 1.59 -3.34
CA ALA A 96 -18.32 0.94 -3.09
C ALA A 96 -18.09 -0.57 -2.90
N ARG A 97 -18.00 -1.02 -1.64
CA ARG A 97 -18.01 -2.43 -1.29
C ARG A 97 -18.83 -2.62 -0.01
N ASN A 98 -19.65 -3.69 0.03
CA ASN A 98 -20.40 -4.07 1.23
C ASN A 98 -19.40 -4.31 2.39
N GLY A 99 -19.67 -3.71 3.55
CA GLY A 99 -18.79 -3.79 4.73
C GLY A 99 -17.69 -2.75 4.78
N PHE A 100 -17.46 -1.97 3.71
CA PHE A 100 -16.47 -0.89 3.69
C PHE A 100 -17.11 0.44 4.11
N ARG A 101 -16.72 0.98 5.26
CA ARG A 101 -17.31 2.22 5.83
C ARG A 101 -17.03 3.48 5.00
N THR A 102 -15.93 3.51 4.27
CA THR A 102 -15.49 4.70 3.53
C THR A 102 -15.91 4.59 2.08
N ARG A 103 -16.92 5.36 1.68
CA ARG A 103 -17.40 5.40 0.30
C ARG A 103 -16.51 6.22 -0.64
N VAL A 104 -15.74 7.15 -0.08
CA VAL A 104 -14.88 8.05 -0.86
C VAL A 104 -13.51 8.11 -0.21
N ILE A 105 -12.47 7.93 -1.02
CA ILE A 105 -11.07 8.05 -0.61
C ILE A 105 -10.32 8.98 -1.56
N GLU A 106 -9.38 9.72 -1.03
CA GLU A 106 -8.38 10.43 -1.80
C GLU A 106 -7.15 9.54 -1.91
N ALA A 107 -6.78 9.19 -3.13
CA ALA A 107 -5.67 8.30 -3.43
C ALA A 107 -4.56 9.05 -4.17
N VAL A 108 -3.35 8.55 -3.98
CA VAL A 108 -2.14 8.96 -4.69
C VAL A 108 -1.59 7.73 -5.40
N SER A 109 -1.24 7.86 -6.69
CA SER A 109 -0.73 6.75 -7.48
C SER A 109 0.38 7.20 -8.45
N SER A 110 1.20 6.23 -8.88
CA SER A 110 2.21 6.39 -9.94
C SER A 110 1.61 6.41 -11.36
N PHE A 111 0.36 5.96 -11.54
CA PHE A 111 -0.30 5.85 -12.84
C PHE A 111 -0.75 7.23 -13.37
N ILE A 112 0.19 8.03 -13.86
CA ILE A 112 -0.02 9.42 -14.28
C ILE A 112 -0.72 9.55 -15.65
N CYS A 113 -0.80 8.47 -16.43
CA CYS A 113 -1.50 8.43 -17.70
C CYS A 113 -2.90 7.85 -17.52
N PRO A 114 -3.98 8.55 -17.87
CA PRO A 114 -5.34 8.06 -17.69
C PRO A 114 -5.65 6.82 -18.54
N GLY A 115 -4.93 6.62 -19.65
CA GLY A 115 -5.05 5.41 -20.47
C GLY A 115 -4.49 4.13 -19.83
N GLU A 116 -3.60 4.25 -18.85
CA GLU A 116 -3.03 3.08 -18.13
C GLU A 116 -4.02 2.54 -17.12
N LYS A 117 -4.61 3.43 -16.32
CA LYS A 117 -5.58 3.08 -15.28
C LYS A 117 -6.65 4.15 -15.13
N THR A 118 -7.90 3.72 -15.25
CA THR A 118 -9.06 4.57 -14.95
C THR A 118 -9.23 4.73 -13.43
N PRO A 119 -9.95 5.77 -12.95
CA PRO A 119 -10.29 5.91 -11.53
C PRO A 119 -11.00 4.69 -10.94
N ALA A 120 -11.86 4.03 -11.72
CA ALA A 120 -12.54 2.80 -11.30
C ALA A 120 -11.56 1.63 -11.08
N GLN A 121 -10.59 1.47 -11.98
CA GLN A 121 -9.52 0.48 -11.81
C GLN A 121 -8.63 0.79 -10.61
N LEU A 122 -8.25 2.05 -10.39
CA LEU A 122 -7.50 2.46 -9.19
C LEU A 122 -8.29 2.17 -7.91
N SER A 123 -9.61 2.39 -7.92
CA SER A 123 -10.49 2.01 -6.81
C SER A 123 -10.46 0.51 -6.55
N SER A 124 -10.57 -0.31 -7.59
CA SER A 124 -10.48 -1.77 -7.49
C SER A 124 -9.13 -2.21 -6.91
N TYR A 125 -8.01 -1.62 -7.36
CA TYR A 125 -6.69 -1.90 -6.77
C TYR A 125 -6.65 -1.55 -5.28
N TYR A 126 -7.14 -0.38 -4.90
CA TYR A 126 -7.13 0.03 -3.49
C TYR A 126 -8.01 -0.87 -2.61
N LEU A 127 -9.15 -1.32 -3.12
CA LEU A 127 -10.04 -2.22 -2.38
C LEU A 127 -9.40 -3.58 -2.08
N ARG A 128 -8.44 -4.04 -2.90
CA ARG A 128 -7.66 -5.26 -2.61
C ARG A 128 -6.85 -5.15 -1.32
N ARG A 129 -6.50 -3.94 -0.86
CA ARG A 129 -5.86 -3.75 0.45
C ARG A 129 -6.66 -4.40 1.58
N TRP A 130 -7.99 -4.42 1.48
CA TRP A 130 -8.85 -5.05 2.46
C TRP A 130 -8.62 -6.56 2.60
N LEU A 131 -8.14 -7.22 1.56
CA LEU A 131 -7.83 -8.65 1.62
C LEU A 131 -6.78 -8.97 2.68
N VAL A 132 -5.83 -8.05 2.91
CA VAL A 132 -4.81 -8.20 3.97
C VAL A 132 -5.46 -8.25 5.36
N GLU A 133 -6.49 -7.43 5.59
CA GLU A 133 -7.23 -7.42 6.86
C GLU A 133 -8.00 -8.74 7.05
N LEU A 134 -8.63 -9.25 6.00
CA LEU A 134 -9.30 -10.54 6.02
C LEU A 134 -8.31 -11.69 6.28
N TYR A 135 -7.16 -11.67 5.63
CA TYR A 135 -6.11 -12.69 5.85
C TYR A 135 -5.54 -12.65 7.27
N PHE A 136 -5.38 -11.47 7.86
CA PHE A 136 -4.99 -11.35 9.27
C PHE A 136 -6.09 -11.83 10.20
N ASP A 137 -7.34 -11.59 9.88
CA ASP A 137 -8.48 -12.09 10.65
C ASP A 137 -8.55 -13.62 10.60
N ASP A 138 -8.39 -14.21 9.43
CA ASP A 138 -8.30 -15.67 9.27
C ASP A 138 -7.18 -16.28 10.10
N ILE A 139 -5.98 -15.70 10.07
CA ILE A 139 -4.84 -16.19 10.84
C ILE A 139 -5.09 -16.07 12.35
N LYS A 140 -5.64 -14.94 12.79
CA LYS A 140 -5.88 -14.68 14.21
C LYS A 140 -7.03 -15.52 14.75
N THR A 141 -8.16 -15.52 14.08
CA THR A 141 -9.40 -16.14 14.58
C THR A 141 -9.50 -17.61 14.16
N SER A 142 -9.45 -17.90 12.86
CA SER A 142 -9.65 -19.26 12.35
C SER A 142 -8.50 -20.20 12.70
N MET A 143 -7.27 -19.69 12.79
CA MET A 143 -6.08 -20.45 13.18
C MET A 143 -5.66 -20.26 14.63
N ALA A 144 -6.46 -19.55 15.44
CA ALA A 144 -6.22 -19.30 16.86
C ALA A 144 -4.82 -18.75 17.18
N MET A 145 -4.28 -17.89 16.31
CA MET A 145 -2.96 -17.26 16.44
C MET A 145 -3.01 -15.94 17.24
N ASP A 146 -4.16 -15.60 17.78
CA ASP A 146 -4.37 -14.45 18.68
C ASP A 146 -3.73 -14.67 20.06
N VAL A 147 -3.51 -15.94 20.44
CA VAL A 147 -2.86 -16.33 21.70
C VAL A 147 -1.64 -17.19 21.40
N LEU A 148 -0.44 -16.64 21.62
CA LEU A 148 0.81 -17.40 21.56
C LEU A 148 0.97 -18.24 22.81
N ARG A 149 1.30 -19.53 22.64
CA ARG A 149 1.37 -20.51 23.75
C ARG A 149 2.68 -20.44 24.53
N THR A 150 3.71 -19.88 23.92
CA THR A 150 5.04 -19.79 24.53
C THR A 150 5.44 -18.34 24.82
N LYS A 151 6.33 -18.15 25.80
CA LYS A 151 6.93 -16.85 26.14
C LYS A 151 8.38 -16.73 25.67
N ASP A 152 8.99 -17.83 25.22
CA ASP A 152 10.34 -17.82 24.69
C ASP A 152 10.36 -17.22 23.27
N PRO A 153 11.17 -16.17 22.99
CA PRO A 153 11.21 -15.51 21.69
C PRO A 153 11.52 -16.43 20.51
N ALA A 154 12.41 -17.42 20.69
CA ALA A 154 12.76 -18.35 19.63
C ALA A 154 11.60 -19.31 19.34
N MET A 155 10.88 -19.76 20.35
CA MET A 155 9.71 -20.61 20.21
C MET A 155 8.51 -19.83 19.62
N ILE A 156 8.33 -18.56 19.99
CA ILE A 156 7.34 -17.66 19.38
C ILE A 156 7.56 -17.60 17.86
N CYS A 157 8.79 -17.36 17.41
CA CYS A 157 9.09 -17.32 15.97
C CYS A 157 8.75 -18.65 15.28
N ARG A 158 9.04 -19.79 15.91
CA ARG A 158 8.70 -21.11 15.34
C ARG A 158 7.19 -21.34 15.28
N GLU A 159 6.46 -20.95 16.32
CA GLU A 159 5.00 -21.03 16.38
C GLU A 159 4.37 -20.19 15.28
N LEU A 160 4.82 -18.93 15.12
CA LEU A 160 4.37 -18.04 14.03
C LEU A 160 4.64 -18.65 12.65
N LEU A 161 5.84 -19.17 12.42
CA LEU A 161 6.20 -19.81 11.14
C LEU A 161 5.35 -21.05 10.87
N ALA A 162 5.08 -21.88 11.87
CA ALA A 162 4.22 -23.05 11.73
C ALA A 162 2.79 -22.66 11.30
N HIS A 163 2.22 -21.63 11.94
CA HIS A 163 0.90 -21.08 11.56
C HIS A 163 0.91 -20.53 10.12
N MET A 164 1.95 -19.79 9.72
CA MET A 164 2.06 -19.26 8.37
C MET A 164 2.19 -20.37 7.32
N ILE A 165 2.92 -21.44 7.60
CA ILE A 165 3.02 -22.61 6.72
C ILE A 165 1.65 -23.28 6.58
N ALA A 166 0.97 -23.56 7.68
CA ALA A 166 -0.35 -24.16 7.67
C ALA A 166 -1.36 -23.29 6.91
N TYR A 167 -1.36 -21.98 7.14
CA TYR A 167 -2.20 -21.03 6.41
C TYR A 167 -1.95 -21.09 4.90
N ASN A 168 -0.69 -21.04 4.48
CA ASN A 168 -0.33 -21.09 3.05
C ASN A 168 -0.73 -22.42 2.39
N LEU A 169 -0.64 -23.54 3.12
CA LEU A 169 -1.11 -24.84 2.61
C LEU A 169 -2.62 -24.83 2.39
N VAL A 170 -3.39 -24.37 3.37
CA VAL A 170 -4.86 -24.27 3.26
C VAL A 170 -5.24 -23.33 2.09
N ARG A 171 -4.64 -22.15 2.00
CA ARG A 171 -4.90 -21.22 0.90
C ARG A 171 -4.54 -21.83 -0.47
N SER A 172 -3.43 -22.54 -0.55
CA SER A 172 -3.04 -23.24 -1.79
C SER A 172 -4.06 -24.29 -2.23
N LEU A 173 -4.65 -25.00 -1.28
CA LEU A 173 -5.73 -25.94 -1.54
C LEU A 173 -7.03 -25.24 -2.00
N MET A 174 -7.38 -24.14 -1.34
CA MET A 174 -8.57 -23.33 -1.69
C MET A 174 -8.45 -22.79 -3.12
N VAL A 175 -7.30 -22.21 -3.50
CA VAL A 175 -7.06 -21.73 -4.87
C VAL A 175 -7.20 -22.86 -5.89
N ARG A 176 -6.65 -24.03 -5.60
CA ARG A 176 -6.74 -25.21 -6.50
C ARG A 176 -8.14 -25.76 -6.64
N SER A 177 -8.95 -25.64 -5.59
CA SER A 177 -10.36 -26.08 -5.60
C SER A 177 -11.32 -25.04 -6.21
N GLY A 178 -10.82 -23.85 -6.58
CA GLY A 178 -11.67 -22.74 -7.04
C GLY A 178 -12.49 -22.08 -5.93
N ALA A 179 -12.18 -22.35 -4.66
CA ALA A 179 -12.90 -21.83 -3.50
C ALA A 179 -12.27 -20.53 -2.94
N ASP A 180 -11.33 -19.91 -3.67
CA ASP A 180 -10.73 -18.65 -3.26
C ASP A 180 -11.66 -17.48 -3.59
N PRO A 181 -12.00 -16.60 -2.61
CA PRO A 181 -12.94 -15.49 -2.75
C PRO A 181 -12.42 -14.33 -3.60
#